data_46ff649c6ae61e45f338ee970a3f4f0d
#
_entry.id   46ff649c6ae61e45f338ee970a3f4f0d
#
_cell.length_a   1.000
_cell.length_b   1.000
_cell.length_c   1.000
_cell.angle_alpha   90.00
_cell.angle_beta   90.00
_cell.angle_gamma   90.00
#
_symmetry.space_group_name_H-M   'P 1'
#
loop_
_entity.id
_entity.type
_entity.pdbx_description
1 polymer ?
#
loop_
_entity_poly.entity_id
_entity_poly.type
_entity_poly.pdbx_seq_one_letter_code
_entity_poly.pdbx_strand_id
1 'polypeptide(L)'
;ISLLFLFAPLILFAAIFIWLRKITTHIWLAIFGGALYAMSPVAIAAINSGRLGTLIVMVALPLTMHLLSETLEIENLSIRRLFQLGLFIAIAVAFSLPFLLALGIFYLGLTIFDYLHVTRQLLIKRIKARLLLLSVPFLVNLPFSTEALLHPTRFLLEPGLALAGGGANLALLSNPGGIGSLPWWLIGPMSALLFVAFFSRTNARYFAFVGSGYLALATALSGLSFPAHGTSIGYPLWTGTLIAIATVAAITAGSIVLDQLRIHLEKAAVNHRHILAALLLAASVVYTGSAGFWS
;
A
#
# COMPACT_ATOMS: atom_id res chain seq x y z
N ILE A 1 -12.03 18.77 7.74
CA ILE A 1 -12.12 17.37 7.23
C ILE A 1 -12.52 17.42 5.76
N SER A 2 -13.60 18.14 5.36
CA SER A 2 -14.08 18.22 3.96
C SER A 2 -12.99 18.66 2.98
N LEU A 3 -12.17 19.67 3.33
CA LEU A 3 -11.04 20.09 2.49
C LEU A 3 -10.00 19.00 2.29
N LEU A 4 -9.74 18.18 3.31
CA LEU A 4 -8.77 17.09 3.21
C LEU A 4 -9.24 16.03 2.20
N PHE A 5 -10.53 15.68 2.21
CA PHE A 5 -11.08 14.73 1.23
C PHE A 5 -11.08 15.32 -0.19
N LEU A 6 -11.35 16.63 -0.33
CA LEU A 6 -11.29 17.30 -1.63
C LEU A 6 -9.87 17.30 -2.24
N PHE A 7 -8.85 17.52 -1.41
CA PHE A 7 -7.46 17.54 -1.86
C PHE A 7 -6.76 16.17 -1.74
N ALA A 8 -7.44 15.13 -1.24
CA ALA A 8 -6.85 13.81 -1.06
C ALA A 8 -6.18 13.26 -2.33
N PRO A 9 -6.79 13.30 -3.53
CA PRO A 9 -6.13 12.80 -4.73
C PRO A 9 -4.80 13.51 -5.03
N LEU A 10 -4.73 14.83 -4.84
CA LEU A 10 -3.52 15.61 -5.05
C LEU A 10 -2.43 15.25 -4.03
N ILE A 11 -2.81 15.08 -2.77
CA ILE A 11 -1.88 14.69 -1.69
C ILE A 11 -1.35 13.28 -1.92
N LEU A 12 -2.21 12.34 -2.31
CA LEU A 12 -1.84 10.96 -2.65
C LEU A 12 -0.89 10.92 -3.84
N PHE A 13 -1.22 11.69 -4.89
CA PHE A 13 -0.34 11.85 -6.05
C PHE A 13 1.05 12.33 -5.63
N ALA A 14 1.13 13.42 -4.86
CA ALA A 14 2.39 14.00 -4.42
C ALA A 14 3.21 13.01 -3.57
N ALA A 15 2.58 12.29 -2.65
CA ALA A 15 3.25 11.35 -1.77
C ALA A 15 3.93 10.20 -2.55
N ILE A 16 3.21 9.56 -3.46
CA ILE A 16 3.77 8.46 -4.26
C ILE A 16 4.74 8.98 -5.33
N PHE A 17 4.51 10.16 -5.90
CA PHE A 17 5.40 10.80 -6.86
C PHE A 17 6.80 11.01 -6.27
N ILE A 18 6.90 11.51 -5.04
CA ILE A 18 8.18 11.69 -4.32
C ILE A 18 8.92 10.35 -4.23
N TRP A 19 8.23 9.27 -3.88
CA TRP A 19 8.81 7.94 -3.81
C TRP A 19 9.25 7.42 -5.18
N LEU A 20 8.37 7.49 -6.18
CA LEU A 20 8.67 6.97 -7.51
C LEU A 20 9.81 7.72 -8.19
N ARG A 21 9.95 9.03 -7.98
CA ARG A 21 11.08 9.83 -8.46
C ARG A 21 12.43 9.33 -7.98
N LYS A 22 12.48 8.64 -6.84
CA LYS A 22 13.72 8.08 -6.31
C LYS A 22 14.11 6.76 -6.96
N ILE A 23 13.12 5.98 -7.41
CA ILE A 23 13.32 4.62 -7.92
C ILE A 23 13.22 4.50 -9.44
N THR A 24 12.73 5.54 -10.12
CA THR A 24 12.59 5.57 -11.58
C THR A 24 13.51 6.63 -12.19
N THR A 25 14.07 6.33 -13.36
CA THR A 25 14.94 7.25 -14.09
C THR A 25 14.14 8.35 -14.80
N HIS A 26 12.88 8.06 -15.17
CA HIS A 26 12.05 8.95 -15.98
C HIS A 26 10.91 9.58 -15.18
N ILE A 27 10.77 10.92 -15.30
CA ILE A 27 9.72 11.69 -14.62
C ILE A 27 8.31 11.24 -15.00
N TRP A 28 8.10 10.86 -16.27
CA TRP A 28 6.79 10.43 -16.75
C TRP A 28 6.27 9.17 -16.06
N LEU A 29 7.16 8.25 -15.67
CA LEU A 29 6.77 7.06 -14.91
C LEU A 29 6.29 7.42 -13.50
N ALA A 30 6.93 8.42 -12.87
CA ALA A 30 6.50 8.91 -11.58
C ALA A 30 5.17 9.67 -11.65
N ILE A 31 4.97 10.49 -12.70
CA ILE A 31 3.69 11.19 -12.95
C ILE A 31 2.57 10.17 -13.16
N PHE A 32 2.83 9.19 -14.03
CA PHE A 32 1.86 8.16 -14.36
C PHE A 32 1.51 7.27 -13.15
N GLY A 33 2.52 6.78 -12.42
CA GLY A 33 2.30 6.02 -11.19
C GLY A 33 1.58 6.86 -10.11
N GLY A 34 1.87 8.18 -10.06
CA GLY A 34 1.17 9.12 -9.21
C GLY A 34 -0.33 9.21 -9.52
N ALA A 35 -0.68 9.33 -10.80
CA ALA A 35 -2.06 9.37 -11.25
C ALA A 35 -2.79 8.05 -10.96
N LEU A 36 -2.15 6.90 -11.26
CA LEU A 36 -2.71 5.58 -10.96
C LEU A 36 -2.98 5.39 -9.46
N TYR A 37 -2.08 5.90 -8.60
CA TYR A 37 -2.23 5.80 -7.16
C TYR A 37 -3.37 6.64 -6.63
N ALA A 38 -3.42 7.90 -7.04
CA ALA A 38 -4.44 8.86 -6.63
C ALA A 38 -5.86 8.41 -7.04
N MET A 39 -5.96 7.75 -8.21
CA MET A 39 -7.21 7.23 -8.76
C MET A 39 -7.40 5.73 -8.52
N SER A 40 -6.63 5.15 -7.59
CA SER A 40 -6.78 3.72 -7.27
C SER A 40 -8.14 3.41 -6.64
N PRO A 41 -8.68 2.17 -6.83
CA PRO A 41 -9.95 1.78 -6.25
C PRO A 41 -10.03 2.00 -4.75
N VAL A 42 -8.92 1.74 -4.03
CA VAL A 42 -8.85 1.94 -2.58
C VAL A 42 -8.89 3.42 -2.21
N ALA A 43 -8.27 4.32 -2.99
CA ALA A 43 -8.32 5.75 -2.75
C ALA A 43 -9.75 6.28 -2.91
N ILE A 44 -10.40 5.94 -4.02
CA ILE A 44 -11.78 6.36 -4.33
C ILE A 44 -12.74 5.81 -3.28
N ALA A 45 -12.64 4.52 -2.95
CA ALA A 45 -13.48 3.90 -1.92
C ALA A 45 -13.28 4.53 -0.53
N ALA A 46 -12.03 4.88 -0.16
CA ALA A 46 -11.72 5.54 1.10
C ALA A 46 -12.28 6.96 1.15
N ILE A 47 -12.20 7.72 0.06
CA ILE A 47 -12.78 9.07 -0.06
C ILE A 47 -14.29 8.99 0.07
N ASN A 48 -14.95 8.16 -0.73
CA ASN A 48 -16.41 8.06 -0.77
C ASN A 48 -17.01 7.48 0.53
N SER A 49 -16.26 6.62 1.23
CA SER A 49 -16.70 6.03 2.52
C SER A 49 -16.23 6.84 3.73
N GLY A 50 -15.56 7.98 3.56
CA GLY A 50 -15.05 8.80 4.66
C GLY A 50 -13.98 8.13 5.51
N ARG A 51 -13.18 7.21 4.95
CA ARG A 51 -12.13 6.43 5.64
C ARG A 51 -10.83 7.21 5.76
N LEU A 52 -10.79 8.13 6.70
CA LEU A 52 -9.63 9.00 6.92
C LEU A 52 -8.35 8.21 7.25
N GLY A 53 -8.45 7.16 8.06
CA GLY A 53 -7.31 6.33 8.45
C GLY A 53 -6.61 5.71 7.24
N THR A 54 -7.37 5.09 6.33
CA THR A 54 -6.83 4.54 5.08
C THR A 54 -6.15 5.61 4.23
N LEU A 55 -6.73 6.81 4.09
CA LEU A 55 -6.12 7.90 3.33
C LEU A 55 -4.80 8.36 3.94
N ILE A 56 -4.73 8.49 5.26
CA ILE A 56 -3.49 8.86 5.96
C ILE A 56 -2.43 7.77 5.78
N VAL A 57 -2.80 6.50 5.85
CA VAL A 57 -1.89 5.37 5.57
C VAL A 57 -1.39 5.44 4.13
N MET A 58 -2.26 5.71 3.16
CA MET A 58 -1.87 5.86 1.76
C MET A 58 -0.87 7.02 1.55
N VAL A 59 -0.97 8.11 2.28
CA VAL A 59 0.02 9.19 2.25
C VAL A 59 1.32 8.75 2.95
N ALA A 60 1.21 8.15 4.13
CA ALA A 60 2.35 7.79 4.96
C ALA A 60 3.20 6.67 4.35
N LEU A 61 2.60 5.69 3.68
CA LEU A 61 3.30 4.53 3.11
C LEU A 61 4.41 4.91 2.13
N PRO A 62 4.14 5.67 1.03
CA PRO A 62 5.18 6.05 0.09
C PRO A 62 6.27 6.90 0.74
N LEU A 63 5.90 7.81 1.65
CA LEU A 63 6.86 8.65 2.38
C LEU A 63 7.71 7.80 3.34
N THR A 64 7.11 6.82 4.01
CA THR A 64 7.84 5.85 4.84
C THR A 64 8.83 5.05 4.00
N MET A 65 8.42 4.57 2.82
CA MET A 65 9.31 3.86 1.89
C MET A 65 10.44 4.75 1.38
N HIS A 66 10.16 6.03 1.09
CA HIS A 66 11.18 7.00 0.70
C HIS A 66 12.22 7.19 1.81
N LEU A 67 11.79 7.41 3.04
CA LEU A 67 12.68 7.56 4.20
C LEU A 67 13.44 6.27 4.53
N LEU A 68 12.76 5.11 4.48
CA LEU A 68 13.40 3.81 4.69
C LEU A 68 14.44 3.49 3.63
N SER A 69 14.22 3.85 2.37
CA SER A 69 15.18 3.58 1.31
C SER A 69 16.50 4.35 1.50
N GLU A 70 16.45 5.51 2.18
CA GLU A 70 17.66 6.22 2.61
C GLU A 70 18.38 5.51 3.76
N THR A 71 17.66 4.66 4.47
CA THR A 71 18.13 3.97 5.66
C THR A 71 18.39 2.47 5.42
N LEU A 72 18.12 1.96 4.22
CA LEU A 72 18.30 0.53 3.87
C LEU A 72 19.78 0.10 3.86
N GLU A 73 20.73 1.00 3.86
CA GLU A 73 22.08 0.74 4.33
C GLU A 73 22.07 0.60 5.88
N ILE A 74 21.42 -0.44 6.32
CA ILE A 74 21.04 -0.77 7.71
C ILE A 74 22.24 -0.81 8.65
N GLU A 75 23.43 -0.94 8.10
CA GLU A 75 24.68 -0.98 8.88
C GLU A 75 25.01 0.36 9.56
N ASN A 76 24.47 1.48 9.03
CA ASN A 76 24.75 2.84 9.49
C ASN A 76 23.55 3.58 10.07
N LEU A 77 22.44 2.89 10.38
CA LEU A 77 21.26 3.52 10.96
C LEU A 77 21.53 4.09 12.36
N SER A 78 21.51 5.41 12.45
CA SER A 78 21.48 6.04 13.78
C SER A 78 20.12 5.78 14.45
N ILE A 79 20.13 5.44 15.72
CA ILE A 79 18.93 5.25 16.57
C ILE A 79 18.01 6.46 16.46
N ARG A 80 18.56 7.66 16.33
CA ARG A 80 17.82 8.91 16.15
C ARG A 80 16.94 8.90 14.90
N ARG A 81 17.46 8.43 13.75
CA ARG A 81 16.69 8.33 12.49
C ARG A 81 15.59 7.28 12.59
N LEU A 82 15.88 6.14 13.20
CA LEU A 82 14.86 5.12 13.47
C LEU A 82 13.72 5.65 14.35
N PHE A 83 14.07 6.41 15.39
CA PHE A 83 13.09 7.03 16.27
C PHE A 83 12.21 8.07 15.52
N GLN A 84 12.83 8.94 14.73
CA GLN A 84 12.11 9.91 13.89
C GLN A 84 11.15 9.23 12.91
N LEU A 85 11.58 8.15 12.27
CA LEU A 85 10.75 7.35 11.39
C LEU A 85 9.61 6.66 12.16
N GLY A 86 9.90 6.12 13.35
CA GLY A 86 8.90 5.56 14.25
C GLY A 86 7.84 6.58 14.66
N LEU A 87 8.22 7.84 14.94
CA LEU A 87 7.28 8.93 15.22
C LEU A 87 6.42 9.26 13.99
N PHE A 88 7.01 9.28 12.80
CA PHE A 88 6.24 9.50 11.58
C PHE A 88 5.21 8.38 11.34
N ILE A 89 5.60 7.11 11.55
CA ILE A 89 4.70 5.96 11.49
C ILE A 89 3.61 6.07 12.58
N ALA A 90 3.95 6.57 13.77
CA ALA A 90 2.99 6.73 14.87
C ALA A 90 1.81 7.63 14.50
N ILE A 91 2.04 8.65 13.67
CA ILE A 91 0.96 9.51 13.16
C ILE A 91 -0.04 8.67 12.32
N ALA A 92 0.44 7.83 11.42
CA ALA A 92 -0.42 6.99 10.61
C ALA A 92 -1.15 5.92 11.46
N VAL A 93 -0.47 5.35 12.45
CA VAL A 93 -1.03 4.37 13.40
C VAL A 93 -2.14 4.99 14.26
N ALA A 94 -2.01 6.27 14.66
CA ALA A 94 -3.04 6.98 15.41
C ALA A 94 -4.39 7.04 14.69
N PHE A 95 -4.36 7.04 13.35
CA PHE A 95 -5.58 7.07 12.52
C PHE A 95 -6.01 5.70 12.01
N SER A 96 -5.08 4.75 11.90
CA SER A 96 -5.36 3.39 11.43
C SER A 96 -4.49 2.38 12.17
N LEU A 97 -5.03 1.82 13.23
CA LEU A 97 -4.32 0.79 14.01
C LEU A 97 -4.07 -0.51 13.20
N PRO A 98 -4.96 -0.95 12.28
CA PRO A 98 -4.66 -2.05 11.37
C PRO A 98 -3.33 -1.88 10.62
N PHE A 99 -2.87 -0.64 10.42
CA PHE A 99 -1.57 -0.36 9.81
C PHE A 99 -0.39 -0.85 10.67
N LEU A 100 -0.47 -0.75 12.00
CA LEU A 100 0.57 -1.29 12.89
C LEU A 100 0.67 -2.82 12.79
N LEU A 101 -0.48 -3.50 12.73
CA LEU A 101 -0.53 -4.96 12.54
C LEU A 101 0.03 -5.35 11.17
N ALA A 102 -0.33 -4.62 10.13
CA ALA A 102 0.21 -4.83 8.80
C ALA A 102 1.74 -4.67 8.77
N LEU A 103 2.29 -3.60 9.36
CA LEU A 103 3.74 -3.42 9.49
C LEU A 103 4.40 -4.54 10.29
N GLY A 104 3.74 -5.02 11.35
CA GLY A 104 4.21 -6.18 12.13
C GLY A 104 4.36 -7.43 11.26
N ILE A 105 3.35 -7.75 10.46
CA ILE A 105 3.37 -8.87 9.50
C ILE A 105 4.48 -8.68 8.47
N PHE A 106 4.65 -7.47 7.93
CA PHE A 106 5.71 -7.14 6.98
C PHE A 106 7.10 -7.38 7.58
N TYR A 107 7.35 -6.83 8.77
CA TYR A 107 8.65 -6.99 9.44
C TYR A 107 8.91 -8.42 9.88
N LEU A 108 7.88 -9.18 10.24
CA LEU A 108 8.00 -10.60 10.52
C LEU A 108 8.44 -11.36 9.25
N GLY A 109 7.79 -11.12 8.11
CA GLY A 109 8.16 -11.71 6.83
C GLY A 109 9.60 -11.39 6.43
N LEU A 110 10.02 -10.11 6.57
CA LEU A 110 11.40 -9.70 6.34
C LEU A 110 12.38 -10.36 7.32
N THR A 111 11.99 -10.60 8.56
CA THR A 111 12.85 -11.26 9.55
C THR A 111 13.04 -12.73 9.23
N ILE A 112 11.99 -13.42 8.78
CA ILE A 112 12.08 -14.80 8.29
C ILE A 112 12.99 -14.88 7.06
N PHE A 113 12.83 -13.95 6.12
CA PHE A 113 13.69 -13.88 4.94
C PHE A 113 15.16 -13.67 5.32
N ASP A 114 15.44 -12.70 6.21
CA ASP A 114 16.79 -12.41 6.68
C ASP A 114 17.41 -13.59 7.43
N TYR A 115 16.63 -14.32 8.22
CA TYR A 115 17.09 -15.51 8.94
C TYR A 115 17.68 -16.56 8.00
N LEU A 116 17.13 -16.67 6.78
CA LEU A 116 17.59 -17.62 5.77
C LEU A 116 18.78 -17.13 4.94
N HIS A 117 19.04 -15.80 4.88
CA HIS A 117 19.96 -15.25 3.89
C HIS A 117 21.08 -14.38 4.46
N VAL A 118 21.03 -13.99 5.73
CA VAL A 118 22.04 -13.08 6.31
C VAL A 118 22.75 -13.67 7.52
N THR A 119 23.89 -13.08 7.88
CA THR A 119 24.65 -13.50 9.06
C THR A 119 23.91 -13.16 10.36
N ARG A 120 24.14 -13.96 11.41
CA ARG A 120 23.48 -13.77 12.71
C ARG A 120 23.66 -12.36 13.30
N GLN A 121 24.84 -11.77 13.13
CA GLN A 121 25.13 -10.42 13.65
C GLN A 121 24.28 -9.37 12.94
N LEU A 122 24.15 -9.45 11.62
CA LEU A 122 23.32 -8.55 10.81
C LEU A 122 21.84 -8.76 11.10
N LEU A 123 21.41 -10.00 11.26
CA LEU A 123 20.03 -10.34 11.63
C LEU A 123 19.62 -9.67 12.95
N ILE A 124 20.47 -9.76 13.99
CA ILE A 124 20.18 -9.14 15.31
C ILE A 124 20.05 -7.62 15.17
N LYS A 125 20.93 -6.96 14.40
CA LYS A 125 20.83 -5.52 14.13
C LYS A 125 19.50 -5.16 13.47
N ARG A 126 19.09 -5.91 12.45
CA ARG A 126 17.84 -5.72 11.71
C ARG A 126 16.61 -5.94 12.59
N ILE A 127 16.61 -6.98 13.42
CA ILE A 127 15.53 -7.24 14.39
C ILE A 127 15.39 -6.08 15.36
N LYS A 128 16.51 -5.59 15.95
CA LYS A 128 16.47 -4.45 16.88
C LYS A 128 15.88 -3.19 16.21
N ALA A 129 16.28 -2.89 14.99
CA ALA A 129 15.74 -1.76 14.23
C ALA A 129 14.23 -1.90 13.97
N ARG A 130 13.76 -3.07 13.55
CA ARG A 130 12.34 -3.35 13.30
C ARG A 130 11.51 -3.29 14.59
N LEU A 131 12.03 -3.84 15.68
CA LEU A 131 11.38 -3.74 16.98
C LEU A 131 11.25 -2.28 17.43
N LEU A 132 12.26 -1.45 17.21
CA LEU A 132 12.19 -0.02 17.52
C LEU A 132 11.13 0.67 16.67
N LEU A 133 11.06 0.37 15.35
CA LEU A 133 10.07 0.91 14.44
C LEU A 133 8.64 0.48 14.76
N LEU A 134 8.43 -0.64 15.43
CA LEU A 134 7.10 -1.09 15.90
C LEU A 134 6.78 -0.57 17.30
N SER A 135 7.78 -0.54 18.20
CA SER A 135 7.56 -0.13 19.59
C SER A 135 7.29 1.36 19.73
N VAL A 136 7.96 2.22 18.94
CA VAL A 136 7.74 3.67 19.00
C VAL A 136 6.30 4.03 18.67
N PRO A 137 5.70 3.60 17.53
CA PRO A 137 4.29 3.85 17.24
C PRO A 137 3.34 3.28 18.29
N PHE A 138 3.66 2.09 18.82
CA PHE A 138 2.87 1.46 19.86
C PHE A 138 2.84 2.29 21.16
N LEU A 139 4.03 2.72 21.62
CA LEU A 139 4.18 3.48 22.87
C LEU A 139 3.63 4.91 22.76
N VAL A 140 3.82 5.57 21.64
CA VAL A 140 3.30 6.94 21.41
C VAL A 140 1.78 6.95 21.41
N ASN A 141 1.14 5.88 20.94
CA ASN A 141 -0.31 5.75 20.90
C ASN A 141 -0.91 5.08 22.15
N LEU A 142 -0.19 5.01 23.27
CA LEU A 142 -0.79 4.58 24.55
C LEU A 142 -1.79 5.65 25.08
N PRO A 143 -2.91 5.27 25.70
CA PRO A 143 -3.40 3.90 26.00
C PRO A 143 -4.17 3.23 24.85
N PHE A 144 -4.37 3.92 23.71
CA PHE A 144 -5.16 3.46 22.59
C PHE A 144 -4.67 2.10 22.03
N SER A 145 -3.35 1.93 21.90
CA SER A 145 -2.78 0.67 21.43
C SER A 145 -2.95 -0.50 22.41
N THR A 146 -3.00 -0.24 23.73
CA THR A 146 -3.29 -1.29 24.72
C THR A 146 -4.78 -1.67 24.69
N GLU A 147 -5.69 -0.71 24.58
CA GLU A 147 -7.11 -0.97 24.41
C GLU A 147 -7.38 -1.84 23.17
N ALA A 148 -6.61 -1.59 22.10
CA ALA A 148 -6.66 -2.38 20.88
C ALA A 148 -6.24 -3.84 21.04
N LEU A 149 -5.23 -4.09 21.87
CA LEU A 149 -4.81 -5.47 22.18
C LEU A 149 -5.86 -6.21 23.01
N LEU A 150 -6.53 -5.51 23.93
CA LEU A 150 -7.57 -6.07 24.77
C LEU A 150 -8.88 -6.29 24.01
N HIS A 151 -9.19 -5.42 23.05
CA HIS A 151 -10.43 -5.44 22.26
C HIS A 151 -10.16 -5.32 20.74
N PRO A 152 -9.46 -6.29 20.12
CA PRO A 152 -8.99 -6.18 18.72
C PRO A 152 -10.13 -6.00 17.72
N THR A 153 -11.32 -6.53 18.00
CA THR A 153 -12.50 -6.41 17.11
C THR A 153 -12.94 -4.96 16.92
N ARG A 154 -12.78 -4.10 17.95
CA ARG A 154 -13.16 -2.68 17.87
C ARG A 154 -12.24 -1.90 16.91
N PHE A 155 -10.98 -2.27 16.85
CA PHE A 155 -9.96 -1.53 16.10
C PHE A 155 -9.77 -2.04 14.67
N LEU A 156 -10.22 -3.25 14.40
CA LEU A 156 -10.29 -3.76 13.04
C LEU A 156 -11.41 -3.08 12.21
N LEU A 157 -12.39 -2.47 12.90
CA LEU A 157 -13.45 -1.67 12.28
C LEU A 157 -12.96 -0.21 12.16
N GLU A 158 -12.33 0.15 11.06
CA GLU A 158 -11.93 1.54 10.80
C GLU A 158 -13.17 2.44 10.70
N PRO A 159 -13.19 3.63 11.37
CA PRO A 159 -14.30 4.58 11.29
C PRO A 159 -14.60 5.00 9.85
N GLY A 160 -15.88 5.02 9.50
CA GLY A 160 -16.37 5.41 8.16
C GLY A 160 -17.81 4.93 7.95
N LEU A 161 -18.34 5.16 6.76
CA LEU A 161 -19.67 4.70 6.40
C LEU A 161 -19.75 3.17 6.39
N ALA A 162 -20.89 2.63 6.80
CA ALA A 162 -21.14 1.19 6.80
C ALA A 162 -20.97 0.63 5.37
N LEU A 163 -20.28 -0.51 5.27
CA LEU A 163 -20.14 -1.18 3.99
C LEU A 163 -21.45 -1.93 3.67
N ALA A 164 -22.06 -1.60 2.56
CA ALA A 164 -23.09 -2.45 1.99
C ALA A 164 -22.41 -3.60 1.25
N GLY A 165 -22.30 -4.77 1.93
CA GLY A 165 -21.98 -6.05 1.31
C GLY A 165 -20.69 -6.09 0.45
N GLY A 166 -19.52 -5.95 1.06
CA GLY A 166 -18.24 -6.24 0.39
C GLY A 166 -17.99 -7.74 0.35
N GLY A 167 -18.05 -8.38 -0.82
CA GLY A 167 -17.69 -9.79 -0.97
C GLY A 167 -16.19 -10.01 -1.13
N ALA A 168 -15.69 -11.19 -0.76
CA ALA A 168 -14.29 -11.60 -0.90
C ALA A 168 -13.74 -11.39 -2.32
N ASN A 169 -14.57 -11.52 -3.34
CA ASN A 169 -14.22 -11.31 -4.74
C ASN A 169 -13.76 -9.88 -5.07
N LEU A 170 -14.24 -8.86 -4.35
CA LEU A 170 -13.84 -7.48 -4.58
C LEU A 170 -12.45 -7.18 -4.04
N ALA A 171 -12.06 -7.79 -2.93
CA ALA A 171 -10.73 -7.60 -2.34
C ALA A 171 -9.62 -8.19 -3.25
N LEU A 172 -9.86 -9.33 -3.90
CA LEU A 172 -8.96 -9.90 -4.92
C LEU A 172 -8.67 -8.91 -6.05
N LEU A 173 -9.62 -8.06 -6.34
CA LEU A 173 -9.55 -7.06 -7.38
C LEU A 173 -9.07 -5.69 -6.86
N SER A 174 -8.40 -5.64 -5.70
CA SER A 174 -7.91 -4.40 -5.07
C SER A 174 -9.01 -3.39 -4.73
N ASN A 175 -10.26 -3.85 -4.58
CA ASN A 175 -11.39 -3.02 -4.20
C ASN A 175 -11.87 -3.39 -2.80
N PRO A 176 -11.76 -2.51 -1.80
CA PRO A 176 -12.20 -2.80 -0.43
C PRO A 176 -13.74 -2.83 -0.27
N GLY A 177 -14.48 -2.56 -1.35
CA GLY A 177 -15.93 -2.38 -1.28
C GLY A 177 -16.31 -0.97 -0.82
N GLY A 178 -17.59 -0.72 -0.66
CA GLY A 178 -18.13 0.56 -0.20
C GLY A 178 -19.02 1.25 -1.24
N ILE A 179 -19.48 2.44 -0.89
CA ILE A 179 -20.33 3.26 -1.76
C ILE A 179 -19.50 3.70 -2.96
N GLY A 180 -20.03 3.52 -4.18
CA GLY A 180 -19.32 3.87 -5.41
C GLY A 180 -18.21 2.89 -5.79
N SER A 181 -18.37 1.60 -5.44
CA SER A 181 -17.43 0.56 -5.85
C SER A 181 -17.22 0.55 -7.36
N LEU A 182 -15.95 0.64 -7.77
CA LEU A 182 -15.58 0.66 -9.18
C LEU A 182 -15.91 -0.66 -9.87
N PRO A 183 -16.27 -0.64 -11.16
CA PRO A 183 -16.50 -1.86 -11.92
C PRO A 183 -15.20 -2.68 -12.03
N TRP A 184 -15.34 -4.00 -12.09
CA TRP A 184 -14.22 -4.96 -12.07
C TRP A 184 -13.14 -4.72 -13.13
N TRP A 185 -13.50 -4.21 -14.30
CA TRP A 185 -12.57 -3.92 -15.39
C TRP A 185 -11.63 -2.72 -15.11
N LEU A 186 -12.00 -1.82 -14.21
CA LEU A 186 -11.13 -0.74 -13.73
C LEU A 186 -10.04 -1.24 -12.76
N ILE A 187 -10.19 -2.44 -12.25
CA ILE A 187 -9.31 -3.01 -11.24
C ILE A 187 -8.20 -3.85 -11.89
N GLY A 188 -8.45 -4.38 -13.09
CA GLY A 188 -7.52 -5.24 -13.82
C GLY A 188 -6.08 -4.72 -13.94
N PRO A 189 -5.84 -3.43 -14.20
CA PRO A 189 -4.49 -2.88 -14.35
C PRO A 189 -3.59 -3.11 -13.13
N MET A 190 -4.12 -3.00 -11.89
CA MET A 190 -3.31 -3.22 -10.68
C MET A 190 -2.85 -4.67 -10.56
N SER A 191 -3.76 -5.62 -10.77
CA SER A 191 -3.43 -7.05 -10.75
C SER A 191 -2.48 -7.42 -11.89
N ALA A 192 -2.64 -6.79 -13.07
CA ALA A 192 -1.73 -6.99 -14.19
C ALA A 192 -0.31 -6.50 -13.90
N LEU A 193 -0.16 -5.34 -13.23
CA LEU A 193 1.16 -4.84 -12.82
C LEU A 193 1.86 -5.79 -11.85
N LEU A 194 1.14 -6.34 -10.87
CA LEU A 194 1.69 -7.35 -9.96
C LEU A 194 2.09 -8.61 -10.72
N PHE A 195 1.21 -9.11 -11.59
CA PHE A 195 1.48 -10.32 -12.37
C PHE A 195 2.73 -10.17 -13.25
N VAL A 196 2.85 -9.09 -14.01
CA VAL A 196 4.03 -8.83 -14.86
C VAL A 196 5.30 -8.69 -14.02
N ALA A 197 5.21 -8.08 -12.85
CA ALA A 197 6.35 -7.89 -11.96
C ALA A 197 6.87 -9.20 -11.35
N PHE A 198 6.04 -10.24 -11.18
CA PHE A 198 6.50 -11.57 -10.74
C PHE A 198 7.53 -12.20 -11.68
N PHE A 199 7.36 -11.98 -12.98
CA PHE A 199 8.28 -12.53 -14.00
C PHE A 199 9.50 -11.65 -14.22
N SER A 200 9.58 -10.52 -13.55
CA SER A 200 10.76 -9.65 -13.60
C SER A 200 11.94 -10.27 -12.84
N ARG A 201 13.14 -10.14 -13.39
CA ARG A 201 14.40 -10.55 -12.72
C ARG A 201 14.96 -9.48 -11.78
N THR A 202 14.17 -8.52 -11.38
CA THR A 202 14.61 -7.32 -10.67
C THR A 202 13.97 -7.21 -9.29
N ASN A 203 14.30 -6.14 -8.57
CA ASN A 203 13.68 -5.82 -7.28
C ASN A 203 12.16 -5.66 -7.35
N ALA A 204 11.59 -5.45 -8.54
CA ALA A 204 10.14 -5.43 -8.76
C ALA A 204 9.44 -6.70 -8.26
N ARG A 205 10.11 -7.85 -8.38
CA ARG A 205 9.57 -9.14 -7.91
C ARG A 205 9.32 -9.15 -6.39
N TYR A 206 10.17 -8.51 -5.59
CA TYR A 206 9.94 -8.42 -4.14
C TYR A 206 8.69 -7.61 -3.82
N PHE A 207 8.48 -6.49 -4.50
CA PHE A 207 7.26 -5.71 -4.36
C PHE A 207 6.03 -6.48 -4.84
N ALA A 208 6.15 -7.28 -5.90
CA ALA A 208 5.07 -8.14 -6.38
C ALA A 208 4.69 -9.19 -5.32
N PHE A 209 5.65 -9.84 -4.68
CA PHE A 209 5.38 -10.78 -3.57
C PHE A 209 4.70 -10.08 -2.38
N VAL A 210 5.20 -8.92 -1.97
CA VAL A 210 4.60 -8.14 -0.88
C VAL A 210 3.17 -7.76 -1.23
N GLY A 211 2.96 -7.15 -2.41
CA GLY A 211 1.64 -6.72 -2.85
C GLY A 211 0.64 -7.86 -2.93
N SER A 212 1.04 -9.00 -3.52
CA SER A 212 0.17 -10.18 -3.63
C SER A 212 -0.11 -10.82 -2.27
N GLY A 213 0.87 -10.83 -1.36
CA GLY A 213 0.66 -11.31 0.00
C GLY A 213 -0.38 -10.49 0.76
N TYR A 214 -0.32 -9.15 0.67
CA TYR A 214 -1.33 -8.30 1.29
C TYR A 214 -2.69 -8.39 0.61
N LEU A 215 -2.72 -8.59 -0.71
CA LEU A 215 -3.98 -8.80 -1.44
C LEU A 215 -4.65 -10.11 -1.01
N ALA A 216 -3.87 -11.18 -0.89
CA ALA A 216 -4.35 -12.48 -0.38
C ALA A 216 -4.85 -12.37 1.06
N LEU A 217 -4.12 -11.65 1.93
CA LEU A 217 -4.54 -11.40 3.30
C LEU A 217 -5.83 -10.56 3.36
N ALA A 218 -5.94 -9.50 2.57
CA ALA A 218 -7.15 -8.69 2.46
C ALA A 218 -8.34 -9.53 2.01
N THR A 219 -8.13 -10.42 1.03
CA THR A 219 -9.17 -11.35 0.55
C THR A 219 -9.61 -12.33 1.64
N ALA A 220 -8.66 -12.93 2.35
CA ALA A 220 -8.97 -13.87 3.42
C ALA A 220 -9.74 -13.20 4.57
N LEU A 221 -9.44 -11.94 4.87
CA LEU A 221 -10.07 -11.20 5.95
C LEU A 221 -11.40 -10.53 5.54
N SER A 222 -11.64 -10.31 4.25
CA SER A 222 -12.85 -9.62 3.75
C SER A 222 -14.16 -10.37 4.01
N GLY A 223 -14.08 -11.68 4.28
CA GLY A 223 -15.22 -12.51 4.69
C GLY A 223 -15.57 -12.40 6.18
N LEU A 224 -14.73 -11.74 6.98
CA LEU A 224 -14.96 -11.60 8.41
C LEU A 224 -15.88 -10.42 8.69
N SER A 225 -16.82 -10.62 9.62
CA SER A 225 -17.68 -9.58 10.16
C SER A 225 -17.64 -9.60 11.67
N PHE A 226 -17.59 -8.41 12.27
CA PHE A 226 -17.55 -8.25 13.73
C PHE A 226 -18.70 -7.37 14.19
N PRO A 227 -19.34 -7.69 15.32
CA PRO A 227 -20.36 -6.82 15.87
C PRO A 227 -19.72 -5.51 16.35
N ALA A 228 -20.31 -4.38 15.96
CA ALA A 228 -19.94 -3.09 16.55
C ALA A 228 -20.42 -3.04 18.00
N HIS A 229 -19.72 -2.25 18.85
CA HIS A 229 -20.03 -2.16 20.26
C HIS A 229 -21.49 -1.77 20.48
N GLY A 230 -22.20 -2.56 21.26
CA GLY A 230 -23.63 -2.31 21.61
C GLY A 230 -24.65 -2.76 20.55
N THR A 231 -24.20 -3.43 19.47
CA THR A 231 -25.08 -3.98 18.43
C THR A 231 -24.86 -5.46 18.22
N SER A 232 -25.93 -6.20 17.84
CA SER A 232 -25.80 -7.58 17.35
C SER A 232 -25.54 -7.67 15.85
N ILE A 233 -25.47 -6.53 15.16
CA ILE A 233 -25.28 -6.46 13.71
C ILE A 233 -23.79 -6.61 13.40
N GLY A 234 -23.44 -7.62 12.61
CA GLY A 234 -22.07 -7.83 12.13
C GLY A 234 -21.72 -6.83 11.01
N TYR A 235 -20.65 -6.10 11.18
CA TYR A 235 -20.09 -5.22 10.16
C TYR A 235 -18.90 -5.91 9.48
N PRO A 236 -18.84 -5.90 8.15
CA PRO A 236 -17.71 -6.47 7.43
C PRO A 236 -16.41 -5.69 7.73
N LEU A 237 -15.31 -6.43 7.82
CA LEU A 237 -13.99 -5.86 8.05
C LEU A 237 -13.59 -4.97 6.89
N TRP A 238 -13.11 -3.76 7.21
CA TRP A 238 -12.52 -2.88 6.21
C TRP A 238 -11.10 -3.31 5.87
N THR A 239 -10.90 -3.78 4.65
CA THR A 239 -9.59 -4.27 4.16
C THR A 239 -8.76 -3.19 3.45
N GLY A 240 -9.24 -1.95 3.42
CA GLY A 240 -8.63 -0.84 2.67
C GLY A 240 -7.17 -0.59 3.01
N THR A 241 -6.79 -0.68 4.30
CA THR A 241 -5.39 -0.51 4.72
C THR A 241 -4.47 -1.56 4.10
N LEU A 242 -4.88 -2.83 4.04
CA LEU A 242 -4.10 -3.91 3.43
C LEU A 242 -4.02 -3.73 1.91
N ILE A 243 -5.12 -3.37 1.29
CA ILE A 243 -5.19 -3.08 -0.14
C ILE A 243 -4.36 -1.85 -0.50
N ALA A 244 -4.29 -0.83 0.37
CA ALA A 244 -3.41 0.33 0.19
C ALA A 244 -1.93 -0.08 0.10
N ILE A 245 -1.48 -0.98 0.99
CA ILE A 245 -0.12 -1.53 0.93
C ILE A 245 0.12 -2.30 -0.37
N ALA A 246 -0.85 -3.15 -0.76
CA ALA A 246 -0.77 -3.88 -2.02
C ALA A 246 -0.71 -2.95 -3.24
N THR A 247 -1.47 -1.85 -3.21
CA THR A 247 -1.50 -0.83 -4.28
C THR A 247 -0.17 -0.11 -4.42
N VAL A 248 0.43 0.35 -3.32
CA VAL A 248 1.78 0.96 -3.33
C VAL A 248 2.81 -0.01 -3.89
N ALA A 249 2.76 -1.26 -3.44
CA ALA A 249 3.67 -2.31 -3.92
C ALA A 249 3.48 -2.58 -5.42
N ALA A 250 2.23 -2.67 -5.91
CA ALA A 250 1.92 -2.89 -7.32
C ALA A 250 2.43 -1.76 -8.22
N ILE A 251 2.19 -0.51 -7.83
CA ILE A 251 2.63 0.67 -8.59
C ILE A 251 4.15 0.78 -8.57
N THR A 252 4.78 0.53 -7.43
CA THR A 252 6.25 0.51 -7.31
C THR A 252 6.85 -0.56 -8.22
N ALA A 253 6.33 -1.79 -8.15
CA ALA A 253 6.76 -2.90 -8.98
C ALA A 253 6.59 -2.61 -10.48
N GLY A 254 5.40 -2.13 -10.85
CA GLY A 254 5.09 -1.76 -12.23
C GLY A 254 5.99 -0.64 -12.77
N SER A 255 6.26 0.38 -11.96
CA SER A 255 7.14 1.49 -12.34
C SER A 255 8.58 1.01 -12.59
N ILE A 256 9.11 0.11 -11.76
CA ILE A 256 10.44 -0.49 -11.96
C ILE A 256 10.49 -1.31 -13.25
N VAL A 257 9.46 -2.13 -13.51
CA VAL A 257 9.38 -2.95 -14.73
C VAL A 257 9.29 -2.09 -15.99
N LEU A 258 8.45 -1.05 -15.95
CA LEU A 258 8.29 -0.13 -17.09
C LEU A 258 9.56 0.67 -17.36
N ASP A 259 10.28 1.10 -16.33
CA ASP A 259 11.57 1.82 -16.49
C ASP A 259 12.61 0.92 -17.17
N GLN A 260 12.69 -0.34 -16.77
CA GLN A 260 13.58 -1.32 -17.38
C GLN A 260 13.16 -1.70 -18.81
N LEU A 261 11.86 -1.92 -19.02
CA LEU A 261 11.32 -2.21 -20.35
C LEU A 261 11.69 -1.08 -21.32
N ARG A 262 11.53 0.17 -20.90
CA ARG A 262 11.91 1.35 -21.68
C ARG A 262 13.40 1.32 -22.09
N ILE A 263 14.32 1.10 -21.15
CA ILE A 263 15.75 1.04 -21.41
C ILE A 263 16.08 -0.05 -22.46
N HIS A 264 15.36 -1.17 -22.43
CA HIS A 264 15.50 -2.24 -23.41
C HIS A 264 14.91 -1.88 -24.76
N LEU A 265 13.76 -1.17 -24.77
CA LEU A 265 13.08 -0.78 -26.01
C LEU A 265 13.83 0.32 -26.77
N GLU A 266 14.48 1.26 -26.08
CA GLU A 266 15.31 2.30 -26.71
C GLU A 266 16.49 1.73 -27.52
N LYS A 267 16.93 0.52 -27.18
CA LYS A 267 18.04 -0.18 -27.83
C LYS A 267 17.61 -1.23 -28.86
N ALA A 268 16.32 -1.50 -28.98
CA ALA A 268 15.80 -2.58 -29.82
C ALA A 268 15.04 -2.04 -31.04
N ALA A 269 15.13 -2.76 -32.18
CA ALA A 269 14.24 -2.52 -33.31
C ALA A 269 12.79 -2.76 -32.90
N VAL A 270 11.83 -2.08 -33.57
CA VAL A 270 10.40 -2.21 -33.30
C VAL A 270 9.97 -3.68 -33.31
N ASN A 271 9.48 -4.19 -32.19
CA ASN A 271 9.12 -5.59 -31.99
C ASN A 271 7.79 -5.66 -31.18
N HIS A 272 7.20 -6.87 -31.04
CA HIS A 272 6.00 -7.15 -30.26
C HIS A 272 6.01 -6.53 -28.83
N ARG A 273 7.19 -6.33 -28.22
CA ARG A 273 7.37 -5.66 -26.92
C ARG A 273 6.93 -4.19 -26.94
N HIS A 274 7.14 -3.49 -28.06
CA HIS A 274 6.66 -2.11 -28.24
C HIS A 274 5.14 -2.06 -28.30
N ILE A 275 4.52 -3.04 -28.96
CA ILE A 275 3.06 -3.17 -29.02
C ILE A 275 2.50 -3.43 -27.64
N LEU A 276 3.11 -4.34 -26.86
CA LEU A 276 2.70 -4.63 -25.49
C LEU A 276 2.83 -3.40 -24.56
N ALA A 277 3.94 -2.66 -24.66
CA ALA A 277 4.14 -1.43 -23.91
C ALA A 277 3.08 -0.37 -24.26
N ALA A 278 2.78 -0.19 -25.55
CA ALA A 278 1.73 0.72 -26.01
C ALA A 278 0.33 0.32 -25.53
N LEU A 279 0.02 -0.98 -25.53
CA LEU A 279 -1.26 -1.50 -25.02
C LEU A 279 -1.38 -1.30 -23.49
N LEU A 280 -0.30 -1.54 -22.73
CA LEU A 280 -0.28 -1.30 -21.30
C LEU A 280 -0.48 0.20 -20.98
N LEU A 281 0.17 1.06 -21.75
CA LEU A 281 0.06 2.51 -21.60
C LEU A 281 -1.37 2.98 -21.95
N ALA A 282 -1.94 2.50 -23.04
CA ALA A 282 -3.31 2.80 -23.45
C ALA A 282 -4.34 2.32 -22.41
N ALA A 283 -4.19 1.08 -21.90
CA ALA A 283 -5.05 0.54 -20.85
C ALA A 283 -5.00 1.39 -19.57
N SER A 284 -3.85 1.90 -19.25
CA SER A 284 -3.64 2.71 -18.08
C SER A 284 -4.21 4.13 -18.22
N VAL A 285 -4.14 4.72 -19.42
CA VAL A 285 -4.77 6.02 -19.72
C VAL A 285 -6.29 5.89 -19.69
N VAL A 286 -6.85 4.81 -20.25
CA VAL A 286 -8.28 4.50 -20.17
C VAL A 286 -8.70 4.32 -18.71
N TYR A 287 -7.89 3.63 -17.92
CA TYR A 287 -8.12 3.45 -16.48
C TYR A 287 -8.20 4.78 -15.73
N THR A 288 -7.19 5.64 -15.88
CA THR A 288 -7.16 6.95 -15.17
C THR A 288 -8.29 7.86 -15.64
N GLY A 289 -8.59 7.89 -16.93
CA GLY A 289 -9.68 8.68 -17.49
C GLY A 289 -11.06 8.22 -16.99
N SER A 290 -11.29 6.91 -16.96
CA SER A 290 -12.56 6.37 -16.48
C SER A 290 -12.71 6.47 -14.96
N ALA A 291 -11.64 6.27 -14.19
CA ALA A 291 -11.68 6.46 -12.74
C ALA A 291 -12.00 7.91 -12.37
N GLY A 292 -11.44 8.90 -13.11
CA GLY A 292 -11.77 10.32 -12.91
C GLY A 292 -13.21 10.68 -13.31
N PHE A 293 -13.86 9.90 -14.16
CA PHE A 293 -15.27 10.09 -14.51
C PHE A 293 -16.23 9.54 -13.45
N TRP A 294 -15.80 8.53 -12.68
CA TRP A 294 -16.59 7.89 -11.61
C TRP A 294 -16.36 8.50 -10.21
N SER A 295 -15.34 9.34 -10.04
CA SER A 295 -15.06 10.06 -8.81
C SER A 295 -15.85 11.36 -8.72
#